data_c002997bab190433b559de511d6f8f3a
#
_entry.id   c002997bab190433b559de511d6f8f3a
#
_cell.length_a   1.000
_cell.length_b   1.000
_cell.length_c   1.000
_cell.angle_alpha   90.00
_cell.angle_beta   90.00
_cell.angle_gamma   90.00
#
_symmetry.space_group_name_H-M   'P 1'
#
loop_
_entity.id
_entity.type
_entity.pdbx_description
1 polymer ?
#
loop_
_entity_poly.entity_id
_entity_poly.type
_entity_poly.pdbx_seq_one_letter_code
_entity_poly.pdbx_strand_id
1 'polypeptide(L)'
;MIDTRRWRKPLRINIAALVLCLCLTACSIRQTGGSLPDESTDTTEESELSGELIDDTGESEPVPTETPGKPGVTAETSTESFTEPPAETSTEEMTEPEPTEPPLTDAQVALIEEADRLAAGYDYDAAMALIQTHEGFAEVSAMTEALVRYENRKAATVKWESIEEITHVFYHSLIVDPVLAFDGDEDEYNYNRVMTTVEEFKKIMQEMYDRGYVLVSIHDIAHIEVQADGSEVMVPGEIRLPEGKIPYVLSVDDPSYYHYMEGDGFASRLVIDEMGNVVCEYIQPDGTVVYGDFDVMPLVDRFVEAHPDASYRGAKGILALTGYHGVLGYRTDPAYQNHQGLDAGQQAWLAAHPEFDYEKEIEEAKRVAEALKASGWEFASHSYGHRNYRDISMHDLMWDSNTWRNTVASIIGETDILIYAYGADINGTSPYTAENERFMYLKEMGFDYFCNVDANRYFVQLGDNYLRQGRRNLDGIRMWQAISGQKDWLSDLFDAGEVFDPERPTPVR
;
A
#
# COMPACT_ATOMS: atom_id res chain seq x y z
N MET A 1 -27.04 -15.48 9.19
CA MET A 1 -27.53 -15.55 7.80
C MET A 1 -27.73 -14.12 7.33
N ILE A 2 -26.66 -13.48 6.92
CA ILE A 2 -26.69 -12.13 6.33
C ILE A 2 -26.56 -12.33 4.83
N ASP A 3 -27.55 -11.88 4.11
CA ASP A 3 -27.76 -12.09 2.68
C ASP A 3 -26.87 -11.12 1.87
N THR A 4 -25.76 -11.63 1.36
CA THR A 4 -24.82 -10.90 0.47
C THR A 4 -25.24 -11.04 -0.98
N ARG A 5 -26.39 -10.45 -1.40
CA ARG A 5 -26.76 -10.34 -2.82
C ARG A 5 -27.53 -9.05 -3.11
N ARG A 6 -26.82 -8.00 -3.48
CA ARG A 6 -27.38 -6.94 -4.33
C ARG A 6 -26.40 -6.55 -5.43
N TRP A 7 -26.30 -7.41 -6.43
CA TRP A 7 -25.75 -7.02 -7.72
C TRP A 7 -26.78 -6.23 -8.49
N ARG A 8 -26.43 -5.04 -8.95
CA ARG A 8 -27.27 -4.23 -9.84
C ARG A 8 -27.49 -4.97 -11.15
N LYS A 9 -28.73 -5.13 -11.57
CA LYS A 9 -29.11 -5.66 -12.89
C LYS A 9 -28.79 -4.61 -13.96
N PRO A 10 -28.17 -4.98 -15.11
CA PRO A 10 -28.00 -4.06 -16.22
C PRO A 10 -29.37 -3.70 -16.83
N LEU A 11 -29.56 -2.42 -17.08
CA LEU A 11 -30.71 -1.87 -17.82
C LEU A 11 -30.62 -2.35 -19.27
N ARG A 12 -31.51 -3.26 -19.66
CA ARG A 12 -31.65 -3.68 -21.05
C ARG A 12 -32.30 -2.55 -21.86
N ILE A 13 -31.50 -1.81 -22.64
CA ILE A 13 -32.00 -0.93 -23.70
C ILE A 13 -32.36 -1.81 -24.89
N ASN A 14 -33.64 -1.80 -25.23
CA ASN A 14 -34.20 -2.44 -26.43
C ASN A 14 -33.69 -1.71 -27.69
N ILE A 15 -32.78 -2.32 -28.43
CA ILE A 15 -32.40 -1.91 -29.78
C ILE A 15 -33.37 -2.58 -30.75
N ALA A 16 -34.49 -1.92 -31.05
CA ALA A 16 -35.32 -2.21 -32.20
C ALA A 16 -35.97 -0.92 -32.65
N ALA A 17 -35.46 -0.37 -33.72
CA ALA A 17 -36.00 0.65 -34.63
C ALA A 17 -35.01 1.80 -34.87
N LEU A 18 -34.12 1.64 -35.84
CA LEU A 18 -33.89 2.60 -36.93
C LEU A 18 -32.91 2.01 -37.95
N VAL A 19 -33.44 1.17 -38.81
CA VAL A 19 -32.85 0.89 -40.14
C VAL A 19 -33.88 1.47 -41.13
N LEU A 20 -33.55 2.58 -41.72
CA LEU A 20 -33.91 2.99 -43.10
C LEU A 20 -33.56 4.46 -43.34
N CYS A 21 -32.44 4.71 -44.01
CA CYS A 21 -32.29 5.70 -45.06
C CYS A 21 -30.80 5.75 -45.47
N LEU A 22 -30.47 4.84 -46.38
CA LEU A 22 -29.32 4.97 -47.26
C LEU A 22 -29.92 5.16 -48.63
N CYS A 23 -29.57 6.22 -49.31
CA CYS A 23 -29.26 6.16 -50.75
C CYS A 23 -28.71 7.50 -51.27
N LEU A 24 -27.53 7.40 -51.84
CA LEU A 24 -27.03 8.13 -53.02
C LEU A 24 -26.69 9.62 -52.91
N THR A 25 -25.38 9.94 -52.92
CA THR A 25 -24.85 10.67 -54.05
C THR A 25 -23.29 10.49 -54.13
N ALA A 26 -22.87 9.79 -55.14
CA ALA A 26 -21.51 9.83 -55.66
C ALA A 26 -21.35 11.08 -56.52
N CYS A 27 -20.28 11.85 -56.31
CA CYS A 27 -19.73 12.66 -57.42
C CYS A 27 -18.24 12.96 -57.14
N SER A 28 -17.44 12.55 -58.10
CA SER A 28 -16.04 12.81 -58.30
C SER A 28 -15.66 14.29 -58.20
N ILE A 29 -14.44 14.58 -57.74
CA ILE A 29 -13.54 15.60 -58.38
C ILE A 29 -12.10 15.41 -57.86
N ARG A 30 -11.25 15.05 -58.83
CA ARG A 30 -9.83 15.44 -59.13
C ARG A 30 -8.78 15.60 -58.02
N GLN A 31 -7.74 14.80 -58.25
CA GLN A 31 -6.36 15.00 -57.87
C GLN A 31 -5.83 16.42 -58.13
N THR A 32 -5.19 17.04 -57.17
CA THR A 32 -4.03 17.89 -57.38
C THR A 32 -2.99 17.53 -56.33
N GLY A 33 -1.82 17.22 -56.80
CA GLY A 33 -0.65 16.84 -55.99
C GLY A 33 -0.13 18.01 -55.15
N GLY A 34 0.28 17.71 -53.97
CA GLY A 34 1.03 18.56 -53.06
C GLY A 34 1.92 17.66 -52.21
N SER A 35 3.21 17.78 -52.42
CA SER A 35 4.29 17.08 -51.79
C SER A 35 4.25 17.18 -50.26
N LEU A 36 4.46 16.04 -49.59
CA LEU A 36 4.81 15.94 -48.20
C LEU A 36 6.17 16.63 -47.93
N PRO A 37 6.36 17.35 -46.85
CA PRO A 37 7.66 17.52 -46.26
C PRO A 37 7.93 16.34 -45.33
N ASP A 38 8.96 15.65 -45.64
CA ASP A 38 9.70 14.74 -44.79
C ASP A 38 10.48 15.58 -43.79
N GLU A 39 10.16 15.51 -42.52
CA GLU A 39 11.05 15.88 -41.43
C GLU A 39 10.71 15.04 -40.20
N SER A 40 11.41 13.92 -40.11
CA SER A 40 11.69 13.23 -38.89
C SER A 40 12.66 14.08 -38.07
N THR A 41 12.18 14.68 -37.00
CA THR A 41 13.00 15.00 -35.84
C THR A 41 12.33 14.38 -34.65
N ASP A 42 12.80 13.17 -34.35
CA ASP A 42 12.70 12.52 -33.10
C ASP A 42 13.46 13.37 -32.09
N THR A 43 12.75 14.14 -31.31
CA THR A 43 13.25 14.70 -30.04
C THR A 43 12.53 13.92 -28.95
N THR A 44 13.22 12.90 -28.47
CA THR A 44 13.01 12.38 -27.12
C THR A 44 13.15 13.55 -26.17
N GLU A 45 12.05 14.14 -25.76
CA GLU A 45 12.00 14.98 -24.58
C GLU A 45 12.14 14.05 -23.37
N GLU A 46 13.37 13.95 -22.87
CA GLU A 46 13.63 13.56 -21.51
C GLU A 46 12.82 14.50 -20.60
N SER A 47 11.75 13.96 -20.01
CA SER A 47 11.00 14.68 -18.99
C SER A 47 11.86 14.73 -17.73
N GLU A 48 12.60 15.81 -17.57
CA GLU A 48 13.21 16.15 -16.28
C GLU A 48 12.14 16.10 -15.19
N LEU A 49 12.35 15.22 -14.22
CA LEU A 49 11.64 15.16 -12.92
C LEU A 49 12.01 16.38 -12.07
N SER A 50 11.70 17.59 -12.55
CA SER A 50 11.77 18.81 -11.75
C SER A 50 10.36 19.17 -11.26
N GLY A 51 9.93 18.52 -10.18
CA GLY A 51 8.89 19.07 -9.34
C GLY A 51 9.44 20.33 -8.69
N GLU A 52 9.06 21.53 -9.16
CA GLU A 52 9.35 22.78 -8.46
C GLU A 52 8.74 22.73 -7.06
N LEU A 53 9.62 22.76 -6.07
CA LEU A 53 9.28 22.94 -4.67
C LEU A 53 8.70 24.35 -4.51
N ILE A 54 7.44 24.45 -4.16
CA ILE A 54 6.82 25.72 -3.73
C ILE A 54 7.48 26.11 -2.40
N ASP A 55 8.26 27.17 -2.45
CA ASP A 55 8.93 27.77 -1.30
C ASP A 55 7.95 28.75 -0.64
N ASP A 56 7.35 28.34 0.47
CA ASP A 56 6.55 29.24 1.32
C ASP A 56 7.38 29.62 2.56
N THR A 57 7.98 30.81 2.51
CA THR A 57 8.76 31.39 3.61
C THR A 57 7.83 32.06 4.62
N GLY A 58 7.43 31.30 5.63
CA GLY A 58 6.78 31.84 6.83
C GLY A 58 7.75 31.85 8.01
N GLU A 59 8.32 33.00 8.34
CA GLU A 59 9.12 33.22 9.55
C GLU A 59 8.25 33.10 10.82
N SER A 60 8.71 32.27 11.78
CA SER A 60 8.25 32.36 13.16
C SER A 60 9.44 32.17 14.12
N GLU A 61 9.52 33.15 15.06
CA GLU A 61 10.57 33.36 16.05
C GLU A 61 10.69 32.21 17.09
N PRO A 62 11.88 32.04 17.73
CA PRO A 62 12.13 30.94 18.67
C PRO A 62 11.69 31.26 20.11
N VAL A 63 11.10 30.28 20.77
CA VAL A 63 10.81 30.26 22.20
C VAL A 63 11.90 29.51 22.96
N PRO A 64 12.34 29.98 24.16
CA PRO A 64 13.53 29.48 24.84
C PRO A 64 13.34 28.18 25.61
N THR A 65 14.38 27.35 25.57
CA THR A 65 14.56 26.09 26.31
C THR A 65 14.80 26.31 27.80
N GLU A 66 14.03 25.65 28.64
CA GLU A 66 14.36 25.43 30.05
C GLU A 66 14.72 23.94 30.28
N THR A 67 15.87 23.72 30.91
CA THR A 67 16.39 22.42 31.32
C THR A 67 15.99 22.12 32.76
N PRO A 68 15.49 20.92 33.10
CA PRO A 68 15.48 20.47 34.50
C PRO A 68 16.54 19.39 34.78
N GLY A 69 17.21 19.61 35.95
CA GLY A 69 18.30 18.79 36.41
C GLY A 69 17.92 17.43 37.02
N LYS A 70 18.88 16.54 37.01
CA LYS A 70 18.87 15.24 37.67
C LYS A 70 18.82 15.35 39.20
N PRO A 71 18.18 14.39 39.89
CA PRO A 71 18.54 14.02 41.25
C PRO A 71 19.16 12.62 41.29
N GLY A 72 20.28 12.53 41.99
CA GLY A 72 20.97 11.27 42.28
C GLY A 72 20.25 10.46 43.37
N VAL A 73 20.34 9.14 43.27
CA VAL A 73 19.85 8.20 44.29
C VAL A 73 21.06 7.41 44.81
N THR A 74 21.31 7.57 46.10
CA THR A 74 22.22 6.75 46.89
C THR A 74 21.56 5.43 47.33
N ALA A 75 22.27 4.33 47.13
CA ALA A 75 21.89 3.00 47.62
C ALA A 75 22.28 2.82 49.08
N GLU A 76 21.32 2.44 49.93
CA GLU A 76 21.60 1.86 51.23
C GLU A 76 21.19 0.38 51.28
N THR A 77 22.14 -0.45 51.64
CA THR A 77 22.02 -1.89 51.87
C THR A 77 21.64 -2.13 53.32
N SER A 78 20.48 -2.72 53.59
CA SER A 78 20.17 -3.26 54.92
C SER A 78 19.91 -4.77 54.85
N THR A 79 20.77 -5.50 55.53
CA THR A 79 20.67 -6.93 55.80
C THR A 79 19.84 -7.13 57.05
N GLU A 80 18.67 -7.78 56.92
CA GLU A 80 17.93 -8.31 58.09
C GLU A 80 17.95 -9.84 58.07
N SER A 81 18.30 -10.34 59.25
CA SER A 81 18.42 -11.75 59.64
C SER A 81 17.03 -12.32 59.99
N PHE A 82 16.60 -13.38 59.31
CA PHE A 82 15.40 -14.13 59.63
C PHE A 82 15.69 -15.26 60.63
N THR A 83 15.04 -15.22 61.78
CA THR A 83 14.90 -16.32 62.73
C THR A 83 13.63 -17.11 62.43
N GLU A 84 13.79 -18.41 62.33
CA GLU A 84 12.76 -19.42 62.05
C GLU A 84 11.87 -19.62 63.29
N PRO A 85 10.50 -19.64 63.19
CA PRO A 85 9.63 -20.12 64.26
C PRO A 85 9.29 -21.62 64.09
N PRO A 86 8.89 -22.32 65.18
CA PRO A 86 8.80 -23.78 65.19
C PRO A 86 7.54 -24.32 64.46
N ALA A 87 7.71 -25.54 63.94
CA ALA A 87 6.71 -26.29 63.20
C ALA A 87 5.45 -26.59 63.98
N GLU A 88 4.30 -26.07 63.52
CA GLU A 88 3.01 -26.57 63.88
C GLU A 88 2.56 -27.65 62.92
N THR A 89 2.21 -28.84 63.46
CA THR A 89 1.68 -29.97 62.73
C THR A 89 0.24 -29.68 62.36
N SER A 90 -0.02 -29.22 61.13
CA SER A 90 -1.36 -29.13 60.58
C SER A 90 -1.73 -30.45 59.92
N THR A 91 -2.81 -31.04 60.36
CA THR A 91 -3.50 -32.17 59.72
C THR A 91 -3.94 -31.73 58.33
N GLU A 92 -3.32 -32.30 57.28
CA GLU A 92 -3.76 -32.13 55.89
C GLU A 92 -5.14 -32.81 55.74
N GLU A 93 -6.15 -31.99 55.60
CA GLU A 93 -7.46 -32.38 55.07
C GLU A 93 -7.25 -32.65 53.57
N MET A 94 -7.32 -33.95 53.18
CA MET A 94 -7.25 -34.34 51.77
C MET A 94 -8.46 -33.70 51.04
N THR A 95 -8.23 -32.56 50.42
CA THR A 95 -9.11 -32.03 49.37
C THR A 95 -9.12 -33.00 48.21
N GLU A 96 -10.29 -33.50 47.87
CA GLU A 96 -10.55 -34.27 46.66
C GLU A 96 -10.02 -33.48 45.46
N PRO A 97 -9.21 -34.08 44.53
CA PRO A 97 -8.69 -33.30 43.39
C PRO A 97 -9.87 -32.77 42.57
N GLU A 98 -9.90 -31.49 42.36
CA GLU A 98 -10.85 -30.89 41.40
C GLU A 98 -10.77 -31.63 40.07
N PRO A 99 -11.91 -31.89 39.42
CA PRO A 99 -11.94 -32.60 38.14
C PRO A 99 -11.11 -31.78 37.13
N THR A 100 -9.95 -32.31 36.76
CA THR A 100 -9.11 -31.74 35.71
C THR A 100 -9.88 -31.80 34.38
N GLU A 101 -10.11 -30.65 33.77
CA GLU A 101 -10.71 -30.59 32.44
C GLU A 101 -9.94 -31.47 31.45
N PRO A 102 -10.62 -32.11 30.49
CA PRO A 102 -9.93 -32.86 29.45
C PRO A 102 -8.99 -31.94 28.65
N PRO A 103 -7.85 -32.44 28.20
CA PRO A 103 -6.94 -31.61 27.37
C PRO A 103 -7.65 -31.20 26.09
N LEU A 104 -7.31 -29.97 25.61
CA LEU A 104 -7.83 -29.45 24.34
C LEU A 104 -7.46 -30.37 23.19
N THR A 105 -8.37 -30.53 22.25
CA THR A 105 -8.09 -31.18 20.97
C THR A 105 -7.25 -30.26 20.07
N ASP A 106 -6.50 -30.84 19.11
CA ASP A 106 -5.70 -30.05 18.14
C ASP A 106 -6.55 -29.02 17.39
N ALA A 107 -7.81 -29.35 17.06
CA ALA A 107 -8.74 -28.43 16.42
C ALA A 107 -9.14 -27.26 17.31
N GLN A 108 -9.30 -27.48 18.61
CA GLN A 108 -9.59 -26.40 19.56
C GLN A 108 -8.37 -25.51 19.78
N VAL A 109 -7.17 -26.08 19.84
CA VAL A 109 -5.91 -25.32 19.90
C VAL A 109 -5.77 -24.42 18.68
N ALA A 110 -5.88 -24.98 17.47
CA ALA A 110 -5.75 -24.22 16.23
C ALA A 110 -6.81 -23.10 16.13
N LEU A 111 -8.04 -23.34 16.60
CA LEU A 111 -9.09 -22.33 16.60
C LEU A 111 -8.77 -21.16 17.54
N ILE A 112 -8.24 -21.46 18.74
CA ILE A 112 -7.86 -20.44 19.72
C ILE A 112 -6.64 -19.66 19.21
N GLU A 113 -5.65 -20.32 18.62
CA GLU A 113 -4.47 -19.68 18.03
C GLU A 113 -4.85 -18.69 16.92
N GLU A 114 -5.76 -19.08 16.02
CA GLU A 114 -6.25 -18.20 14.96
C GLU A 114 -7.07 -17.02 15.54
N ALA A 115 -7.90 -17.25 16.54
CA ALA A 115 -8.62 -16.19 17.23
C ALA A 115 -7.67 -15.23 17.97
N ASP A 116 -6.62 -15.76 18.63
CA ASP A 116 -5.59 -14.95 19.27
C ASP A 116 -4.82 -14.09 18.24
N ARG A 117 -4.57 -14.61 17.03
CA ARG A 117 -3.96 -13.88 15.92
C ARG A 117 -4.84 -12.72 15.46
N LEU A 118 -6.15 -12.96 15.25
CA LEU A 118 -7.12 -11.91 14.92
C LEU A 118 -7.19 -10.83 16.02
N ALA A 119 -7.25 -11.25 17.29
CA ALA A 119 -7.28 -10.33 18.42
C ALA A 119 -5.96 -9.54 18.59
N ALA A 120 -4.81 -10.11 18.21
CA ALA A 120 -3.54 -9.41 18.18
C ALA A 120 -3.57 -8.29 17.15
N GLY A 121 -4.17 -8.53 15.96
CA GLY A 121 -4.43 -7.52 14.93
C GLY A 121 -5.64 -6.63 15.20
N TYR A 122 -6.11 -6.54 16.44
CA TYR A 122 -7.23 -5.68 16.88
C TYR A 122 -8.60 -6.05 16.34
N ASP A 123 -8.77 -7.17 15.65
CA ASP A 123 -10.08 -7.66 15.19
C ASP A 123 -10.75 -8.54 16.25
N TYR A 124 -11.07 -7.90 17.38
CA TYR A 124 -11.67 -8.58 18.53
C TYR A 124 -13.04 -9.19 18.21
N ASP A 125 -13.81 -8.54 17.34
CA ASP A 125 -15.14 -9.03 16.95
C ASP A 125 -15.05 -10.31 16.12
N ALA A 126 -14.14 -10.35 15.15
CA ALA A 126 -13.87 -11.55 14.37
C ALA A 126 -13.29 -12.68 15.26
N ALA A 127 -12.36 -12.35 16.16
CA ALA A 127 -11.78 -13.31 17.10
C ALA A 127 -12.86 -13.95 17.99
N MET A 128 -13.75 -13.15 18.58
CA MET A 128 -14.87 -13.65 19.40
C MET A 128 -15.87 -14.46 18.57
N ALA A 129 -16.20 -13.98 17.37
CA ALA A 129 -17.09 -14.71 16.49
C ALA A 129 -16.51 -16.07 16.09
N LEU A 130 -15.19 -16.15 15.82
CA LEU A 130 -14.51 -17.38 15.47
C LEU A 130 -14.60 -18.42 16.61
N ILE A 131 -14.30 -18.05 17.86
CA ILE A 131 -14.46 -18.94 19.03
C ILE A 131 -15.90 -19.46 19.13
N GLN A 132 -16.89 -18.60 18.91
CA GLN A 132 -18.31 -18.94 19.02
C GLN A 132 -18.81 -19.88 17.91
N THR A 133 -18.01 -20.13 16.85
CA THR A 133 -18.34 -21.15 15.83
C THR A 133 -18.20 -22.57 16.36
N HIS A 134 -17.40 -22.79 17.43
CA HIS A 134 -17.20 -24.10 18.01
C HIS A 134 -18.44 -24.56 18.80
N GLU A 135 -19.02 -25.69 18.46
CA GLU A 135 -20.14 -26.27 19.22
C GLU A 135 -19.69 -26.61 20.64
N GLY A 136 -20.37 -26.08 21.65
CA GLY A 136 -20.02 -26.29 23.08
C GLY A 136 -18.85 -25.41 23.54
N PHE A 137 -18.51 -24.32 22.87
CA PHE A 137 -17.43 -23.40 23.28
C PHE A 137 -17.58 -22.94 24.76
N ALA A 138 -18.80 -22.77 25.23
CA ALA A 138 -19.09 -22.34 26.61
C ALA A 138 -18.71 -23.37 27.68
N GLU A 139 -18.47 -24.62 27.29
CA GLU A 139 -18.07 -25.72 28.17
C GLU A 139 -16.54 -25.92 28.17
N VAL A 140 -15.80 -25.15 27.32
CA VAL A 140 -14.35 -25.20 27.21
C VAL A 140 -13.75 -23.97 27.89
N SER A 141 -13.13 -24.14 29.07
CA SER A 141 -12.60 -23.00 29.86
C SER A 141 -11.64 -22.11 29.04
N ALA A 142 -10.74 -22.70 28.29
CA ALA A 142 -9.79 -21.93 27.47
C ALA A 142 -10.46 -21.00 26.44
N MET A 143 -11.60 -21.42 25.85
CA MET A 143 -12.38 -20.62 24.92
C MET A 143 -13.13 -19.48 25.63
N THR A 144 -13.73 -19.77 26.77
CA THR A 144 -14.41 -18.74 27.56
C THR A 144 -13.44 -17.70 28.12
N GLU A 145 -12.27 -18.13 28.58
CA GLU A 145 -11.17 -17.24 28.99
C GLU A 145 -10.67 -16.39 27.83
N ALA A 146 -10.54 -16.95 26.62
CA ALA A 146 -10.17 -16.21 25.41
C ALA A 146 -11.20 -15.10 25.11
N LEU A 147 -12.51 -15.41 25.13
CA LEU A 147 -13.57 -14.41 24.95
C LEU A 147 -13.45 -13.26 25.94
N VAL A 148 -13.25 -13.56 27.24
CA VAL A 148 -13.07 -12.52 28.28
C VAL A 148 -11.82 -11.68 28.03
N ARG A 149 -10.71 -12.31 27.59
CA ARG A 149 -9.50 -11.57 27.22
C ARG A 149 -9.77 -10.60 26.06
N TYR A 150 -10.47 -11.04 25.02
CA TYR A 150 -10.75 -10.20 23.84
C TYR A 150 -11.71 -9.06 24.18
N GLU A 151 -12.78 -9.32 24.97
CA GLU A 151 -13.67 -8.26 25.46
C GLU A 151 -12.91 -7.20 26.27
N ASN A 152 -12.04 -7.62 27.20
CA ASN A 152 -11.25 -6.70 27.99
C ASN A 152 -10.27 -5.89 27.15
N ARG A 153 -9.57 -6.51 26.18
CA ARG A 153 -8.68 -5.80 25.24
C ARG A 153 -9.47 -4.80 24.39
N LYS A 154 -10.62 -5.21 23.84
CA LYS A 154 -11.49 -4.33 23.06
C LYS A 154 -11.95 -3.12 23.89
N ALA A 155 -12.38 -3.35 25.13
CA ALA A 155 -12.81 -2.28 26.03
C ALA A 155 -11.68 -1.31 26.41
N ALA A 156 -10.43 -1.75 26.38
CA ALA A 156 -9.26 -0.94 26.66
C ALA A 156 -8.78 -0.10 25.45
N THR A 157 -9.35 -0.31 24.26
CA THR A 157 -9.00 0.52 23.09
C THR A 157 -9.63 1.90 23.19
N VAL A 158 -8.94 2.89 22.66
CA VAL A 158 -9.43 4.26 22.51
C VAL A 158 -9.68 4.57 21.04
N LYS A 159 -10.68 5.40 20.76
CA LYS A 159 -10.92 5.90 19.39
C LYS A 159 -9.81 6.87 19.04
N TRP A 160 -9.29 6.76 17.80
CA TRP A 160 -8.41 7.77 17.23
C TRP A 160 -9.22 9.06 16.99
N GLU A 161 -8.77 10.17 17.60
CA GLU A 161 -9.61 11.38 17.69
C GLU A 161 -9.72 12.14 16.38
N SER A 162 -8.63 12.20 15.59
CA SER A 162 -8.56 13.04 14.38
C SER A 162 -8.06 12.22 13.19
N ILE A 163 -8.92 11.97 12.22
CA ILE A 163 -8.51 11.34 10.96
C ILE A 163 -7.54 12.22 10.16
N GLU A 164 -7.55 13.53 10.39
CA GLU A 164 -6.65 14.51 9.78
C GLU A 164 -5.19 14.31 10.22
N GLU A 165 -4.97 13.61 11.34
CA GLU A 165 -3.65 13.28 11.87
C GLU A 165 -3.20 11.84 11.55
N ILE A 166 -3.66 11.27 10.44
CA ILE A 166 -3.20 9.98 9.93
C ILE A 166 -2.27 10.22 8.75
N THR A 167 -1.00 9.87 8.91
CA THR A 167 0.00 9.99 7.85
C THR A 167 -0.15 8.86 6.83
N HIS A 168 0.16 9.16 5.56
CA HIS A 168 0.28 8.18 4.49
C HIS A 168 1.71 8.22 3.97
N VAL A 169 2.40 7.09 4.01
CA VAL A 169 3.77 6.95 3.52
C VAL A 169 3.80 6.10 2.26
N PHE A 170 4.77 6.35 1.38
CA PHE A 170 4.89 5.52 0.19
C PHE A 170 6.33 5.21 -0.19
N TYR A 171 6.48 4.11 -0.92
CA TYR A 171 7.72 3.61 -1.50
C TYR A 171 7.50 3.34 -2.99
N HIS A 172 8.58 3.14 -3.72
CA HIS A 172 8.64 2.40 -4.98
C HIS A 172 9.21 1.00 -4.72
N SER A 173 9.43 0.20 -5.78
CA SER A 173 10.11 -1.09 -5.66
C SER A 173 11.47 -0.93 -4.99
N LEU A 174 11.85 -1.90 -4.16
CA LEU A 174 13.06 -1.81 -3.35
C LEU A 174 14.30 -2.25 -4.10
N ILE A 175 15.42 -1.60 -3.83
CA ILE A 175 16.75 -2.00 -4.27
C ILE A 175 17.19 -3.21 -3.44
N VAL A 176 17.37 -4.36 -4.10
CA VAL A 176 17.84 -5.63 -3.51
C VAL A 176 19.36 -5.65 -3.40
N ASP A 177 20.04 -5.21 -4.46
CA ASP A 177 21.49 -5.17 -4.54
C ASP A 177 21.97 -3.72 -4.83
N PRO A 178 22.39 -2.97 -3.79
CA PRO A 178 22.86 -1.60 -3.96
C PRO A 178 24.10 -1.47 -4.85
N VAL A 179 24.93 -2.53 -4.99
CA VAL A 179 26.12 -2.49 -5.84
C VAL A 179 25.76 -2.43 -7.32
N LEU A 180 24.64 -3.07 -7.68
CA LEU A 180 24.13 -3.03 -9.05
C LEU A 180 23.34 -1.75 -9.33
N ALA A 181 22.51 -1.33 -8.37
CA ALA A 181 21.69 -0.12 -8.53
C ALA A 181 22.50 1.19 -8.48
N PHE A 182 23.72 1.17 -7.92
CA PHE A 182 24.60 2.33 -7.77
C PHE A 182 25.94 2.11 -8.46
N ASP A 183 25.92 1.62 -9.70
CA ASP A 183 27.11 1.24 -10.46
C ASP A 183 27.69 2.37 -11.31
N GLY A 184 27.05 3.55 -11.35
CA GLY A 184 27.49 4.75 -12.04
C GLY A 184 26.90 4.93 -13.43
N ASP A 185 25.89 4.18 -13.81
CA ASP A 185 25.15 4.33 -15.05
C ASP A 185 24.13 5.48 -15.03
N GLU A 186 23.29 5.60 -16.08
CA GLU A 186 22.33 6.70 -16.23
C GLU A 186 21.18 6.61 -15.20
N ASP A 187 20.82 5.41 -14.77
CA ASP A 187 19.67 5.15 -13.88
C ASP A 187 20.02 5.33 -12.40
N GLU A 188 21.32 5.19 -12.02
CA GLU A 188 21.79 5.40 -10.61
C GLU A 188 21.25 6.68 -10.02
N TYR A 189 21.23 7.78 -10.79
CA TYR A 189 20.80 9.08 -10.29
C TYR A 189 19.34 9.04 -9.78
N ASN A 190 18.45 8.39 -10.51
CA ASN A 190 17.04 8.25 -10.14
C ASN A 190 16.88 7.24 -9.01
N TYR A 191 17.51 6.08 -9.10
CA TYR A 191 17.45 5.05 -8.03
C TYR A 191 17.92 5.60 -6.70
N ASN A 192 19.04 6.34 -6.69
CA ASN A 192 19.57 6.94 -5.48
C ASN A 192 18.62 7.97 -4.85
N ARG A 193 17.80 8.65 -5.63
CA ARG A 193 16.86 9.69 -5.15
C ARG A 193 15.55 9.12 -4.65
N VAL A 194 14.91 8.29 -5.47
CA VAL A 194 13.49 7.96 -5.29
C VAL A 194 13.23 6.53 -4.82
N MET A 195 14.27 5.66 -4.81
CA MET A 195 14.13 4.29 -4.35
C MET A 195 14.70 4.12 -2.93
N THR A 196 14.27 3.07 -2.26
CA THR A 196 14.71 2.67 -0.91
C THR A 196 15.37 1.30 -1.01
N THR A 197 16.45 1.03 -0.26
CA THR A 197 17.02 -0.31 -0.23
C THR A 197 16.21 -1.24 0.66
N VAL A 198 16.31 -2.56 0.43
CA VAL A 198 15.67 -3.58 1.28
C VAL A 198 16.10 -3.42 2.75
N GLU A 199 17.37 -3.10 2.99
CA GLU A 199 17.88 -2.93 4.36
C GLU A 199 17.37 -1.64 5.02
N GLU A 200 17.26 -0.54 4.27
CA GLU A 200 16.61 0.69 4.75
C GLU A 200 15.16 0.42 5.11
N PHE A 201 14.41 -0.24 4.22
CA PHE A 201 13.01 -0.56 4.44
C PHE A 201 12.78 -1.40 5.71
N LYS A 202 13.56 -2.46 5.92
CA LYS A 202 13.48 -3.31 7.12
C LYS A 202 13.70 -2.52 8.40
N LYS A 203 14.69 -1.63 8.41
CA LYS A 203 14.99 -0.77 9.57
C LYS A 203 13.88 0.25 9.81
N ILE A 204 13.36 0.88 8.75
CA ILE A 204 12.23 1.82 8.83
C ILE A 204 10.99 1.14 9.42
N MET A 205 10.63 -0.03 8.90
CA MET A 205 9.49 -0.80 9.41
C MET A 205 9.63 -1.13 10.90
N GLN A 206 10.84 -1.57 11.33
CA GLN A 206 11.10 -1.88 12.73
C GLN A 206 11.00 -0.64 13.62
N GLU A 207 11.61 0.49 13.21
CA GLU A 207 11.55 1.72 14.01
C GLU A 207 10.14 2.29 14.10
N MET A 208 9.38 2.27 13.01
CA MET A 208 7.98 2.71 13.04
C MET A 208 7.16 1.84 13.99
N TYR A 209 7.34 0.51 13.94
CA TYR A 209 6.68 -0.40 14.86
C TYR A 209 7.05 -0.14 16.32
N ASP A 210 8.34 0.06 16.63
CA ASP A 210 8.85 0.36 17.98
C ASP A 210 8.29 1.69 18.52
N ARG A 211 7.98 2.64 17.63
CA ARG A 211 7.32 3.92 17.95
C ARG A 211 5.80 3.81 18.05
N GLY A 212 5.24 2.61 17.83
CA GLY A 212 3.82 2.33 17.98
C GLY A 212 2.97 2.57 16.73
N TYR A 213 3.57 2.76 15.56
CA TYR A 213 2.81 2.88 14.31
C TYR A 213 2.13 1.56 13.95
N VAL A 214 0.88 1.65 13.45
CA VAL A 214 0.01 0.53 13.08
C VAL A 214 -0.56 0.78 11.69
N LEU A 215 -0.38 -0.18 10.78
CA LEU A 215 -0.98 -0.15 9.44
C LEU A 215 -2.50 -0.15 9.52
N VAL A 216 -3.15 0.76 8.80
CA VAL A 216 -4.59 0.81 8.63
C VAL A 216 -4.95 0.90 7.14
N SER A 217 -6.12 0.42 6.75
CA SER A 217 -6.66 0.66 5.41
C SER A 217 -7.05 2.13 5.26
N ILE A 218 -6.96 2.68 4.05
CA ILE A 218 -7.50 4.00 3.76
C ILE A 218 -9.02 4.05 3.98
N HIS A 219 -9.70 2.92 3.83
CA HIS A 219 -11.14 2.75 4.09
C HIS A 219 -11.50 2.77 5.58
N ASP A 220 -10.51 2.52 6.47
CA ASP A 220 -10.69 2.72 7.93
C ASP A 220 -10.68 4.21 8.31
N ILE A 221 -10.06 5.08 7.50
CA ILE A 221 -10.04 6.53 7.74
C ILE A 221 -11.41 7.13 7.47
N ALA A 222 -12.02 6.78 6.34
CA ALA A 222 -13.37 7.19 5.95
C ALA A 222 -13.95 6.19 4.95
N HIS A 223 -15.27 6.15 4.84
CA HIS A 223 -15.97 5.26 3.92
C HIS A 223 -17.25 5.88 3.38
N ILE A 224 -17.73 5.40 2.23
CA ILE A 224 -18.97 5.86 1.64
C ILE A 224 -20.18 5.23 2.35
N GLU A 225 -21.10 6.06 2.80
CA GLU A 225 -22.45 5.66 3.22
C GLU A 225 -23.49 6.07 2.19
N VAL A 226 -24.32 5.11 1.77
CA VAL A 226 -25.45 5.40 0.87
C VAL A 226 -26.65 5.82 1.71
N GLN A 227 -27.11 7.06 1.52
CA GLN A 227 -28.23 7.64 2.23
C GLN A 227 -29.58 7.09 1.73
N ALA A 228 -30.67 7.36 2.45
CA ALA A 228 -32.02 6.88 2.10
C ALA A 228 -32.55 7.40 0.76
N ASP A 229 -32.06 8.55 0.29
CA ASP A 229 -32.39 9.13 -1.01
C ASP A 229 -31.50 8.62 -2.17
N GLY A 230 -30.53 7.76 -1.84
CA GLY A 230 -29.58 7.18 -2.79
C GLY A 230 -28.34 8.03 -3.01
N SER A 231 -28.19 9.17 -2.33
CA SER A 231 -26.94 9.93 -2.35
C SER A 231 -25.82 9.22 -1.58
N GLU A 232 -24.59 9.43 -2.00
CA GLU A 232 -23.38 8.90 -1.38
C GLU A 232 -22.71 10.01 -0.56
N VAL A 233 -22.34 9.70 0.68
CA VAL A 233 -21.66 10.62 1.59
C VAL A 233 -20.42 9.93 2.14
N MET A 234 -19.27 10.60 2.08
CA MET A 234 -18.05 10.14 2.74
C MET A 234 -18.15 10.47 4.23
N VAL A 235 -18.08 9.46 5.07
CA VAL A 235 -18.15 9.60 6.53
C VAL A 235 -16.84 9.17 7.19
N PRO A 236 -16.41 9.84 8.29
CA PRO A 236 -15.23 9.41 9.03
C PRO A 236 -15.38 8.00 9.58
N GLY A 237 -14.30 7.21 9.48
CA GLY A 237 -14.21 5.89 10.08
C GLY A 237 -14.02 5.94 11.60
N GLU A 238 -13.99 4.76 12.20
CA GLU A 238 -13.75 4.61 13.64
C GLU A 238 -12.60 3.63 13.88
N ILE A 239 -11.38 4.14 13.86
CA ILE A 239 -10.18 3.37 14.21
C ILE A 239 -10.07 3.35 15.74
N ARG A 240 -10.01 2.15 16.33
CA ARG A 240 -9.83 1.95 17.76
C ARG A 240 -8.59 1.13 18.05
N LEU A 241 -7.63 1.76 18.73
CA LEU A 241 -6.32 1.18 19.04
C LEU A 241 -6.04 1.29 20.56
N PRO A 242 -5.12 0.50 21.12
CA PRO A 242 -4.59 0.76 22.46
C PRO A 242 -3.96 2.14 22.55
N GLU A 243 -3.97 2.75 23.75
CA GLU A 243 -3.30 4.02 23.99
C GLU A 243 -1.82 3.97 23.58
N GLY A 244 -1.34 4.99 22.88
CA GLY A 244 0.04 5.10 22.37
C GLY A 244 0.29 4.47 21.01
N LYS A 245 -0.66 3.74 20.41
CA LYS A 245 -0.57 3.27 19.03
C LYS A 245 -1.01 4.39 18.07
N ILE A 246 -0.37 4.46 16.89
CA ILE A 246 -0.50 5.54 15.90
C ILE A 246 -0.89 4.94 14.54
N PRO A 247 -2.09 5.20 14.00
CA PRO A 247 -2.47 4.68 12.70
C PRO A 247 -1.70 5.38 11.55
N TYR A 248 -1.33 4.59 10.52
CA TYR A 248 -0.76 5.12 9.28
C TYR A 248 -1.16 4.26 8.08
N VAL A 249 -1.16 4.86 6.89
CA VAL A 249 -1.40 4.19 5.61
C VAL A 249 -0.07 4.01 4.88
N LEU A 250 0.08 2.89 4.19
CA LEU A 250 1.20 2.56 3.34
C LEU A 250 0.74 2.44 1.89
N SER A 251 1.53 2.92 0.92
CA SER A 251 1.36 2.58 -0.49
C SER A 251 2.69 2.30 -1.18
N VAL A 252 2.62 1.62 -2.32
CA VAL A 252 3.75 1.32 -3.19
C VAL A 252 3.39 1.77 -4.59
N ASP A 253 4.19 2.66 -5.15
CA ASP A 253 4.02 3.15 -6.51
C ASP A 253 4.80 2.27 -7.49
N ASP A 254 4.23 2.04 -8.66
CA ASP A 254 4.85 1.37 -9.79
C ASP A 254 5.45 -0.03 -9.52
N PRO A 255 4.80 -0.96 -8.80
CA PRO A 255 5.32 -2.31 -8.66
C PRO A 255 5.11 -3.12 -9.97
N SER A 256 5.66 -2.59 -11.06
CA SER A 256 5.57 -3.14 -12.42
C SER A 256 6.86 -3.80 -12.88
N TYR A 257 7.97 -3.56 -12.19
CA TYR A 257 9.30 -4.11 -12.50
C TYR A 257 9.65 -3.88 -13.97
N TYR A 258 9.89 -2.61 -14.31
CA TYR A 258 10.12 -2.16 -15.67
C TYR A 258 11.41 -2.72 -16.29
N HIS A 259 11.51 -2.74 -17.63
CA HIS A 259 12.68 -3.28 -18.30
C HIS A 259 13.99 -2.54 -17.98
N TYR A 260 13.93 -1.23 -17.70
CA TYR A 260 15.13 -0.47 -17.32
C TYR A 260 15.68 -0.88 -15.94
N MET A 261 14.90 -1.61 -15.13
CA MET A 261 15.34 -2.12 -13.83
C MET A 261 15.99 -3.52 -13.94
N GLU A 262 15.93 -4.16 -15.12
CA GLU A 262 16.45 -5.52 -15.32
C GLU A 262 17.98 -5.52 -15.25
N GLY A 263 18.55 -6.18 -14.26
CA GLY A 263 19.99 -6.25 -14.02
C GLY A 263 20.52 -5.25 -13.01
N ASP A 264 19.73 -4.25 -12.62
CA ASP A 264 20.14 -3.17 -11.72
C ASP A 264 19.81 -3.42 -10.26
N GLY A 265 19.73 -4.69 -9.88
CA GLY A 265 19.58 -5.07 -8.48
C GLY A 265 18.15 -4.97 -7.94
N PHE A 266 17.13 -5.08 -8.79
CA PHE A 266 15.72 -5.14 -8.42
C PHE A 266 15.14 -6.54 -8.63
N ALA A 267 14.03 -6.84 -7.94
CA ALA A 267 13.23 -8.02 -8.25
C ALA A 267 12.68 -7.94 -9.69
N SER A 268 12.40 -9.09 -10.31
CA SER A 268 11.86 -9.16 -11.68
C SER A 268 10.35 -9.23 -11.72
N ARG A 269 9.73 -9.86 -10.73
CA ARG A 269 8.26 -9.98 -10.59
C ARG A 269 7.87 -10.61 -9.25
N LEU A 270 6.58 -10.53 -8.94
CA LEU A 270 5.97 -11.26 -7.85
C LEU A 270 5.49 -12.64 -8.33
N VAL A 271 5.67 -13.65 -7.50
CA VAL A 271 5.23 -15.03 -7.76
C VAL A 271 4.61 -15.63 -6.51
N ILE A 272 3.89 -16.74 -6.66
CA ILE A 272 3.33 -17.49 -5.52
C ILE A 272 4.21 -18.71 -5.26
N ASP A 273 4.71 -18.85 -4.04
CA ASP A 273 5.52 -19.99 -3.62
C ASP A 273 4.68 -21.28 -3.42
N GLU A 274 5.34 -22.39 -3.11
CA GLU A 274 4.68 -23.70 -2.87
C GLU A 274 3.74 -23.68 -1.64
N MET A 275 3.90 -22.73 -0.73
CA MET A 275 3.06 -22.58 0.45
C MET A 275 1.87 -21.64 0.20
N GLY A 276 1.83 -20.98 -0.96
CA GLY A 276 0.78 -20.03 -1.34
C GLY A 276 1.09 -18.58 -0.97
N ASN A 277 2.29 -18.27 -0.51
CA ASN A 277 2.71 -16.91 -0.19
C ASN A 277 3.17 -16.17 -1.44
N VAL A 278 2.92 -14.87 -1.47
CA VAL A 278 3.54 -14.00 -2.48
C VAL A 278 4.98 -13.71 -2.08
N VAL A 279 5.90 -13.97 -3.01
CA VAL A 279 7.34 -13.70 -2.89
C VAL A 279 7.84 -13.04 -4.18
N CYS A 280 9.06 -12.50 -4.17
CA CYS A 280 9.71 -11.98 -5.36
C CYS A 280 10.55 -13.03 -6.07
N GLU A 281 10.56 -12.98 -7.39
CA GLU A 281 11.60 -13.57 -8.22
C GLU A 281 12.73 -12.53 -8.38
N TYR A 282 13.97 -12.95 -8.17
CA TYR A 282 15.16 -12.11 -8.38
C TYR A 282 16.18 -12.86 -9.24
N ILE A 283 16.64 -12.23 -10.30
CA ILE A 283 17.62 -12.77 -11.23
C ILE A 283 18.99 -12.21 -10.85
N GLN A 284 19.86 -13.08 -10.33
CA GLN A 284 21.22 -12.70 -9.95
C GLN A 284 22.09 -12.39 -11.16
N PRO A 285 23.23 -11.67 -11.00
CA PRO A 285 24.12 -11.31 -12.13
C PRO A 285 24.67 -12.50 -12.91
N ASP A 286 24.73 -13.70 -12.31
CA ASP A 286 25.16 -14.93 -12.99
C ASP A 286 24.01 -15.65 -13.74
N GLY A 287 22.79 -15.06 -13.73
CA GLY A 287 21.58 -15.62 -14.31
C GLY A 287 20.85 -16.63 -13.40
N THR A 288 21.32 -16.85 -12.18
CA THR A 288 20.62 -17.70 -11.21
C THR A 288 19.34 -17.03 -10.74
N VAL A 289 18.21 -17.73 -10.86
CA VAL A 289 16.93 -17.27 -10.34
C VAL A 289 16.77 -17.69 -8.88
N VAL A 290 16.47 -16.75 -8.01
CA VAL A 290 16.17 -16.98 -6.59
C VAL A 290 14.81 -16.40 -6.24
N TYR A 291 14.17 -16.96 -5.21
CA TYR A 291 12.87 -16.51 -4.73
C TYR A 291 12.99 -16.11 -3.26
N GLY A 292 12.34 -15.00 -2.88
CA GLY A 292 12.41 -14.50 -1.50
C GLY A 292 11.68 -13.18 -1.27
N ASP A 293 11.88 -12.65 -0.07
CA ASP A 293 11.24 -11.41 0.38
C ASP A 293 12.12 -10.21 -0.02
N PHE A 294 12.06 -9.82 -1.29
CA PHE A 294 12.95 -8.82 -1.89
C PHE A 294 12.27 -7.48 -2.21
N ASP A 295 10.98 -7.33 -1.89
CA ASP A 295 10.27 -6.06 -2.07
C ASP A 295 9.26 -5.83 -0.94
N VAL A 296 8.63 -4.66 -0.91
CA VAL A 296 7.72 -4.19 0.13
C VAL A 296 6.64 -5.22 0.45
N MET A 297 6.00 -5.83 -0.56
CA MET A 297 4.87 -6.73 -0.36
C MET A 297 5.21 -7.95 0.50
N PRO A 298 6.17 -8.81 0.11
CA PRO A 298 6.50 -9.96 0.95
C PRO A 298 7.13 -9.57 2.28
N LEU A 299 7.90 -8.47 2.34
CA LEU A 299 8.50 -8.00 3.59
C LEU A 299 7.44 -7.56 4.61
N VAL A 300 6.40 -6.82 4.18
CA VAL A 300 5.28 -6.45 5.05
C VAL A 300 4.48 -7.67 5.46
N ASP A 301 4.24 -8.62 4.54
CA ASP A 301 3.54 -9.86 4.86
C ASP A 301 4.25 -10.63 5.97
N ARG A 302 5.57 -10.84 5.86
CA ARG A 302 6.37 -11.50 6.90
C ARG A 302 6.41 -10.71 8.20
N PHE A 303 6.51 -9.38 8.11
CA PHE A 303 6.53 -8.52 9.29
C PHE A 303 5.22 -8.62 10.09
N VAL A 304 4.08 -8.52 9.40
CA VAL A 304 2.76 -8.63 10.04
C VAL A 304 2.47 -10.06 10.52
N GLU A 305 2.97 -11.10 9.85
CA GLU A 305 2.89 -12.47 10.34
C GLU A 305 3.63 -12.63 11.69
N ALA A 306 4.82 -12.03 11.81
CA ALA A 306 5.61 -12.03 13.04
C ALA A 306 5.06 -11.08 14.12
N HIS A 307 4.45 -9.98 13.72
CA HIS A 307 3.92 -8.90 14.55
C HIS A 307 2.48 -8.55 14.16
N PRO A 308 1.48 -9.38 14.48
CA PRO A 308 0.09 -9.12 14.09
C PRO A 308 -0.44 -7.77 14.58
N ASP A 309 0.09 -7.25 15.70
CA ASP A 309 -0.24 -5.93 16.25
C ASP A 309 0.40 -4.74 15.50
N ALA A 310 1.19 -4.99 14.45
CA ALA A 310 1.62 -3.97 13.51
C ALA A 310 0.55 -3.58 12.48
N SER A 311 -0.56 -4.34 12.42
CA SER A 311 -1.61 -4.17 11.43
C SER A 311 -2.99 -4.18 12.07
N TYR A 312 -3.83 -3.21 11.72
CA TYR A 312 -5.22 -3.12 12.14
C TYR A 312 -6.08 -3.99 11.20
N ARG A 313 -6.65 -5.05 11.76
CA ARG A 313 -7.54 -5.98 11.06
C ARG A 313 -6.94 -6.60 9.78
N GLY A 314 -5.62 -6.77 9.77
CA GLY A 314 -4.91 -7.38 8.65
C GLY A 314 -4.63 -6.43 7.47
N ALA A 315 -4.88 -5.12 7.61
CA ALA A 315 -4.51 -4.12 6.61
C ALA A 315 -3.01 -4.17 6.29
N LYS A 316 -2.65 -4.05 5.00
CA LYS A 316 -1.25 -4.05 4.56
C LYS A 316 -0.88 -2.70 3.95
N GLY A 317 -1.32 -2.46 2.73
CA GLY A 317 -1.08 -1.23 2.02
C GLY A 317 -1.74 -1.25 0.65
N ILE A 318 -1.47 -0.22 -0.14
CA ILE A 318 -2.08 0.03 -1.44
C ILE A 318 -1.02 -0.09 -2.53
N LEU A 319 -1.28 -0.91 -3.55
CA LEU A 319 -0.42 -1.06 -4.72
C LEU A 319 -0.95 -0.20 -5.86
N ALA A 320 -0.23 0.85 -6.19
CA ALA A 320 -0.61 1.79 -7.24
C ALA A 320 -0.02 1.34 -8.59
N LEU A 321 -0.86 0.78 -9.45
CA LEU A 321 -0.44 0.14 -10.69
C LEU A 321 -0.63 1.04 -11.91
N THR A 322 0.43 1.18 -12.69
CA THR A 322 0.36 1.58 -14.09
C THR A 322 0.02 0.40 -14.99
N GLY A 323 -0.23 0.65 -16.29
CA GLY A 323 -0.56 -0.42 -17.25
C GLY A 323 0.48 -0.62 -18.33
N TYR A 324 1.27 0.43 -18.65
CA TYR A 324 2.34 0.30 -19.62
C TYR A 324 3.43 -0.65 -19.08
N HIS A 325 4.03 -1.44 -19.93
CA HIS A 325 4.90 -2.58 -19.59
C HIS A 325 4.22 -3.74 -18.85
N GLY A 326 3.03 -3.54 -18.27
CA GLY A 326 2.30 -4.58 -17.54
C GLY A 326 2.26 -4.35 -16.04
N VAL A 327 1.84 -5.36 -15.27
CA VAL A 327 1.60 -5.26 -13.83
C VAL A 327 2.33 -6.36 -13.04
N LEU A 328 2.84 -6.05 -11.86
CA LEU A 328 3.45 -6.99 -10.91
C LEU A 328 4.63 -7.79 -11.51
N GLY A 329 5.28 -7.25 -12.58
CA GLY A 329 6.35 -7.89 -13.31
C GLY A 329 5.90 -8.78 -14.48
N TYR A 330 4.60 -8.93 -14.69
CA TYR A 330 4.03 -9.65 -15.83
C TYR A 330 3.78 -8.71 -17.00
N ARG A 331 4.15 -9.13 -18.21
CA ARG A 331 4.11 -8.30 -19.43
C ARG A 331 2.69 -8.28 -20.03
N THR A 332 1.76 -7.67 -19.30
CA THR A 332 0.31 -7.65 -19.61
C THR A 332 -0.15 -6.43 -20.40
N ASP A 333 0.77 -5.53 -20.80
CA ASP A 333 0.45 -4.43 -21.70
C ASP A 333 0.03 -5.01 -23.07
N PRO A 334 -1.14 -4.59 -23.65
CA PRO A 334 -1.58 -5.02 -24.96
C PRO A 334 -0.58 -4.82 -26.09
N ALA A 335 0.40 -3.93 -25.95
CA ALA A 335 1.49 -3.74 -26.91
C ALA A 335 2.28 -5.03 -27.15
N TYR A 336 2.49 -5.86 -26.12
CA TYR A 336 3.16 -7.16 -26.26
C TYR A 336 2.36 -8.15 -27.11
N GLN A 337 1.02 -8.13 -27.02
CA GLN A 337 0.16 -9.02 -27.79
C GLN A 337 0.07 -8.61 -29.27
N ASN A 338 -0.12 -7.32 -29.52
CA ASN A 338 -0.41 -6.81 -30.87
C ASN A 338 0.83 -6.30 -31.60
N HIS A 339 1.98 -6.24 -30.93
CA HIS A 339 3.26 -5.72 -31.45
C HIS A 339 3.17 -4.28 -31.98
N GLN A 340 2.32 -3.43 -31.39
CA GLN A 340 2.13 -2.05 -31.79
C GLN A 340 2.52 -1.11 -30.65
N GLY A 341 3.29 -0.07 -30.96
CA GLY A 341 3.71 0.92 -29.97
C GLY A 341 4.78 0.42 -28.99
N LEU A 342 5.43 -0.70 -29.30
CA LEU A 342 6.52 -1.22 -28.48
C LEU A 342 7.72 -0.27 -28.49
N ASP A 343 8.25 0.04 -27.34
CA ASP A 343 9.55 0.70 -27.21
C ASP A 343 10.73 -0.24 -27.52
N ALA A 344 11.95 0.29 -27.46
CA ALA A 344 13.14 -0.50 -27.77
C ALA A 344 13.40 -1.62 -26.75
N GLY A 345 13.11 -1.37 -25.46
CA GLY A 345 13.25 -2.35 -24.39
C GLY A 345 12.25 -3.51 -24.55
N GLN A 346 10.99 -3.20 -24.77
CA GLN A 346 9.93 -4.19 -25.03
C GLN A 346 10.24 -5.05 -26.27
N GLN A 347 10.73 -4.44 -27.36
CA GLN A 347 11.12 -5.17 -28.57
C GLN A 347 12.30 -6.11 -28.32
N ALA A 348 13.33 -5.63 -27.60
CA ALA A 348 14.49 -6.44 -27.24
C ALA A 348 14.09 -7.60 -26.34
N TRP A 349 13.25 -7.35 -25.36
CA TRP A 349 12.74 -8.36 -24.44
C TRP A 349 11.96 -9.46 -25.18
N LEU A 350 11.00 -9.10 -26.04
CA LEU A 350 10.25 -10.07 -26.86
C LEU A 350 11.17 -10.91 -27.77
N ALA A 351 12.21 -10.30 -28.33
CA ALA A 351 13.17 -11.02 -29.17
C ALA A 351 13.99 -12.04 -28.35
N ALA A 352 14.25 -11.76 -27.08
CA ALA A 352 14.94 -12.66 -26.15
C ALA A 352 14.05 -13.77 -25.58
N HIS A 353 12.71 -13.59 -25.62
CA HIS A 353 11.73 -14.51 -25.03
C HIS A 353 10.74 -15.05 -26.09
N PRO A 354 11.22 -15.90 -27.03
CA PRO A 354 10.37 -16.41 -28.11
C PRO A 354 9.25 -17.36 -27.61
N GLU A 355 9.33 -17.82 -26.36
CA GLU A 355 8.32 -18.63 -25.67
C GLU A 355 7.24 -17.81 -24.97
N PHE A 356 7.33 -16.48 -25.05
CA PHE A 356 6.37 -15.57 -24.41
C PHE A 356 4.92 -15.90 -24.81
N ASP A 357 4.03 -15.96 -23.82
CA ASP A 357 2.61 -16.24 -23.99
C ASP A 357 1.82 -15.19 -23.21
N TYR A 358 1.24 -14.24 -23.92
CA TYR A 358 0.51 -13.10 -23.36
C TYR A 358 -0.66 -13.52 -22.47
N GLU A 359 -1.42 -14.55 -22.85
CA GLU A 359 -2.57 -15.02 -22.07
C GLU A 359 -2.11 -15.65 -20.75
N LYS A 360 -0.98 -16.34 -20.77
CA LYS A 360 -0.37 -16.92 -19.57
C LYS A 360 0.13 -15.84 -18.61
N GLU A 361 0.72 -14.77 -19.12
CA GLU A 361 1.12 -13.61 -18.29
C GLU A 361 -0.09 -13.02 -17.56
N ILE A 362 -1.21 -12.83 -18.26
CA ILE A 362 -2.46 -12.35 -17.66
C ILE A 362 -3.00 -13.33 -16.60
N GLU A 363 -2.98 -14.64 -16.86
CA GLU A 363 -3.44 -15.64 -15.90
C GLU A 363 -2.60 -15.61 -14.61
N GLU A 364 -1.28 -15.57 -14.73
CA GLU A 364 -0.39 -15.54 -13.58
C GLU A 364 -0.49 -14.20 -12.81
N ALA A 365 -0.57 -13.07 -13.52
CA ALA A 365 -0.81 -11.76 -12.90
C ALA A 365 -2.10 -11.74 -12.07
N LYS A 366 -3.19 -12.32 -12.59
CA LYS A 366 -4.46 -12.46 -11.87
C LYS A 366 -4.30 -13.30 -10.59
N ARG A 367 -3.59 -14.41 -10.68
CA ARG A 367 -3.36 -15.29 -9.51
C ARG A 367 -2.60 -14.56 -8.40
N VAL A 368 -1.54 -13.82 -8.76
CA VAL A 368 -0.77 -13.03 -7.81
C VAL A 368 -1.62 -11.91 -7.22
N ALA A 369 -2.39 -11.18 -8.04
CA ALA A 369 -3.29 -10.14 -7.56
C ALA A 369 -4.35 -10.67 -6.58
N GLU A 370 -4.94 -11.85 -6.84
CA GLU A 370 -5.88 -12.48 -5.91
C GLU A 370 -5.20 -12.89 -4.59
N ALA A 371 -3.97 -13.41 -4.64
CA ALA A 371 -3.21 -13.76 -3.44
C ALA A 371 -2.88 -12.52 -2.59
N LEU A 372 -2.46 -11.42 -3.23
CA LEU A 372 -2.22 -10.14 -2.55
C LEU A 372 -3.48 -9.60 -1.87
N LYS A 373 -4.64 -9.61 -2.56
CA LYS A 373 -5.91 -9.20 -1.95
C LYS A 373 -6.30 -10.09 -0.76
N ALA A 374 -6.10 -11.39 -0.90
CA ALA A 374 -6.40 -12.34 0.16
C ALA A 374 -5.52 -12.14 1.40
N SER A 375 -4.30 -11.61 1.25
CA SER A 375 -3.40 -11.27 2.36
C SER A 375 -3.61 -9.87 2.94
N GLY A 376 -4.52 -9.05 2.37
CA GLY A 376 -4.90 -7.73 2.92
C GLY A 376 -4.34 -6.53 2.14
N TRP A 377 -3.75 -6.73 0.95
CA TRP A 377 -3.33 -5.66 0.06
C TRP A 377 -4.51 -5.09 -0.73
N GLU A 378 -4.52 -3.77 -0.90
CA GLU A 378 -5.45 -3.04 -1.74
C GLU A 378 -4.75 -2.60 -3.04
N PHE A 379 -5.53 -2.30 -4.06
CA PHE A 379 -4.99 -1.80 -5.33
C PHE A 379 -5.51 -0.40 -5.62
N ALA A 380 -4.71 0.37 -6.37
CA ALA A 380 -5.08 1.69 -6.84
C ALA A 380 -4.73 1.87 -8.32
N SER A 381 -5.45 2.76 -9.00
CA SER A 381 -5.00 3.28 -10.29
C SER A 381 -3.84 4.25 -10.11
N HIS A 382 -2.76 4.06 -10.89
CA HIS A 382 -1.67 5.02 -11.01
C HIS A 382 -1.59 5.61 -12.43
N SER A 383 -2.76 5.74 -13.10
CA SER A 383 -2.93 5.96 -14.53
C SER A 383 -2.40 4.81 -15.40
N TYR A 384 -2.81 4.70 -16.67
CA TYR A 384 -2.27 3.66 -17.54
C TYR A 384 -0.82 3.93 -17.94
N GLY A 385 -0.54 5.11 -18.42
CA GLY A 385 0.77 5.52 -18.95
C GLY A 385 1.56 6.42 -18.02
N HIS A 386 1.40 6.32 -16.70
CA HIS A 386 2.03 7.19 -15.71
C HIS A 386 1.89 8.68 -16.07
N ARG A 387 0.64 9.12 -16.32
CA ARG A 387 0.34 10.45 -16.87
C ARG A 387 0.03 11.48 -15.78
N ASN A 388 0.59 12.67 -15.97
CA ASN A 388 0.26 13.81 -15.10
C ASN A 388 -1.17 14.30 -15.38
N TYR A 389 -2.13 13.85 -14.57
CA TYR A 389 -3.56 14.17 -14.75
C TYR A 389 -3.90 15.64 -14.53
N ARG A 390 -3.02 16.44 -13.93
CA ARG A 390 -3.19 17.90 -13.83
C ARG A 390 -3.01 18.57 -15.19
N ASP A 391 -2.02 18.16 -15.97
CA ASP A 391 -1.51 18.91 -17.12
C ASP A 391 -1.99 18.38 -18.47
N ILE A 392 -2.28 17.07 -18.58
CA ILE A 392 -2.78 16.50 -19.85
C ILE A 392 -4.19 17.00 -20.18
N SER A 393 -4.58 16.91 -21.45
CA SER A 393 -5.94 17.28 -21.87
C SER A 393 -7.01 16.38 -21.24
N MET A 394 -8.25 16.85 -21.14
CA MET A 394 -9.37 16.02 -20.67
C MET A 394 -9.57 14.78 -21.56
N HIS A 395 -9.36 14.92 -22.88
CA HIS A 395 -9.41 13.80 -23.82
C HIS A 395 -8.36 12.72 -23.47
N ASP A 396 -7.12 13.12 -23.17
CA ASP A 396 -6.03 12.19 -22.86
C ASP A 396 -6.24 11.54 -21.49
N LEU A 397 -6.75 12.29 -20.51
CA LEU A 397 -7.14 11.74 -19.22
C LEU A 397 -8.22 10.66 -19.38
N MET A 398 -9.25 10.93 -20.17
CA MET A 398 -10.32 9.97 -20.45
C MET A 398 -9.81 8.74 -21.19
N TRP A 399 -8.89 8.92 -22.15
CA TRP A 399 -8.29 7.80 -22.86
C TRP A 399 -7.46 6.94 -21.93
N ASP A 400 -6.57 7.55 -21.17
CA ASP A 400 -5.64 6.88 -20.26
C ASP A 400 -6.38 6.10 -19.17
N SER A 401 -7.32 6.73 -18.47
CA SER A 401 -8.07 6.10 -17.38
C SER A 401 -9.00 4.98 -17.88
N ASN A 402 -9.61 5.13 -19.07
CA ASN A 402 -10.38 4.03 -19.68
C ASN A 402 -9.46 2.87 -20.13
N THR A 403 -8.27 3.18 -20.64
CA THR A 403 -7.29 2.15 -20.98
C THR A 403 -6.88 1.39 -19.73
N TRP A 404 -6.59 2.09 -18.63
CA TRP A 404 -6.28 1.47 -17.35
C TRP A 404 -7.42 0.53 -16.88
N ARG A 405 -8.66 1.00 -16.91
CA ARG A 405 -9.83 0.17 -16.54
C ARG A 405 -9.93 -1.09 -17.40
N ASN A 406 -9.73 -0.97 -18.70
CA ASN A 406 -9.89 -2.10 -19.62
C ASN A 406 -8.72 -3.10 -19.57
N THR A 407 -7.54 -2.68 -19.14
CA THR A 407 -6.34 -3.52 -19.09
C THR A 407 -6.01 -3.92 -17.66
N VAL A 408 -5.67 -2.97 -16.78
CA VAL A 408 -5.22 -3.24 -15.43
C VAL A 408 -6.37 -3.74 -14.54
N ALA A 409 -7.50 -3.01 -14.47
CA ALA A 409 -8.63 -3.45 -13.65
C ALA A 409 -9.24 -4.78 -14.12
N SER A 410 -9.05 -5.17 -15.39
CA SER A 410 -9.46 -6.50 -15.87
C SER A 410 -8.64 -7.64 -15.26
N ILE A 411 -7.48 -7.33 -14.69
CA ILE A 411 -6.55 -8.27 -14.02
C ILE A 411 -6.77 -8.23 -12.51
N ILE A 412 -6.71 -7.03 -11.93
CA ILE A 412 -6.74 -6.86 -10.46
C ILE A 412 -8.15 -6.71 -9.89
N GLY A 413 -9.17 -6.51 -10.70
CA GLY A 413 -10.51 -6.11 -10.27
C GLY A 413 -10.69 -4.59 -10.20
N GLU A 414 -11.93 -4.15 -9.96
CA GLU A 414 -12.25 -2.73 -9.77
C GLU A 414 -11.64 -2.20 -8.46
N THR A 415 -11.28 -0.92 -8.46
CA THR A 415 -10.85 -0.17 -7.28
C THR A 415 -11.49 1.21 -7.26
N ASP A 416 -11.65 1.76 -6.07
CA ASP A 416 -12.13 3.12 -5.80
C ASP A 416 -10.99 4.08 -5.40
N ILE A 417 -9.72 3.62 -5.47
CA ILE A 417 -8.53 4.40 -5.09
C ILE A 417 -7.79 4.85 -6.34
N LEU A 418 -7.51 6.15 -6.43
CA LEU A 418 -6.65 6.77 -7.42
C LEU A 418 -5.44 7.42 -6.75
N ILE A 419 -4.24 6.99 -7.12
CA ILE A 419 -2.99 7.61 -6.72
C ILE A 419 -2.42 8.35 -7.93
N TYR A 420 -2.26 9.67 -7.82
CA TYR A 420 -1.80 10.50 -8.92
C TYR A 420 -0.32 10.28 -9.22
N ALA A 421 -0.02 9.95 -10.48
CA ALA A 421 1.36 9.92 -10.97
C ALA A 421 2.05 11.28 -10.75
N TYR A 422 3.32 11.27 -10.37
CA TYR A 422 4.10 12.45 -9.97
C TYR A 422 3.51 13.20 -8.76
N GLY A 423 2.53 12.65 -8.06
CA GLY A 423 1.77 13.37 -7.04
C GLY A 423 0.96 14.56 -7.59
N ALA A 424 0.77 14.64 -8.90
CA ALA A 424 0.19 15.78 -9.60
C ALA A 424 -1.34 15.82 -9.46
N ASP A 425 -1.82 16.30 -8.32
CA ASP A 425 -3.24 16.47 -8.01
C ASP A 425 -3.95 17.42 -8.98
N ILE A 426 -5.16 17.07 -9.40
CA ILE A 426 -5.97 17.79 -10.38
C ILE A 426 -6.48 19.17 -9.91
N ASN A 427 -6.35 19.50 -8.62
CA ASN A 427 -6.81 20.76 -8.04
C ASN A 427 -5.82 21.36 -7.00
N GLY A 428 -4.60 20.89 -6.95
CA GLY A 428 -3.61 21.31 -5.95
C GLY A 428 -4.09 20.99 -4.53
N THR A 429 -4.11 22.00 -3.64
CA THR A 429 -4.60 21.84 -2.26
C THR A 429 -6.07 22.24 -2.09
N SER A 430 -6.70 22.83 -3.12
CA SER A 430 -8.10 23.25 -3.03
C SER A 430 -9.07 22.06 -3.04
N PRO A 431 -10.20 22.14 -2.30
CA PRO A 431 -11.21 21.09 -2.32
C PRO A 431 -11.74 20.81 -3.73
N TYR A 432 -12.12 19.54 -4.00
CA TYR A 432 -12.81 19.19 -5.23
C TYR A 432 -14.26 19.65 -5.17
N THR A 433 -14.75 20.15 -6.29
CA THR A 433 -16.13 20.59 -6.45
C THR A 433 -16.72 20.08 -7.77
N ALA A 434 -18.03 20.15 -7.91
CA ALA A 434 -18.74 19.75 -9.13
C ALA A 434 -18.35 20.57 -10.39
N GLU A 435 -17.67 21.71 -10.22
CA GLU A 435 -17.15 22.51 -11.33
C GLU A 435 -15.84 21.95 -11.90
N ASN A 436 -15.16 21.04 -11.18
CA ASN A 436 -13.96 20.37 -11.69
C ASN A 436 -14.33 19.19 -12.56
N GLU A 437 -14.23 19.36 -13.88
CA GLU A 437 -14.59 18.33 -14.87
C GLU A 437 -13.77 17.04 -14.70
N ARG A 438 -12.49 17.13 -14.31
CA ARG A 438 -11.62 15.96 -14.08
C ARG A 438 -12.10 15.18 -12.88
N PHE A 439 -12.41 15.85 -11.78
CA PHE A 439 -12.95 15.21 -10.59
C PHE A 439 -14.30 14.51 -10.89
N MET A 440 -15.21 15.21 -11.55
CA MET A 440 -16.52 14.63 -11.87
C MET A 440 -16.40 13.38 -12.74
N TYR A 441 -15.52 13.41 -13.73
CA TYR A 441 -15.26 12.24 -14.57
C TYR A 441 -14.64 11.08 -13.78
N LEU A 442 -13.63 11.34 -12.92
CA LEU A 442 -13.00 10.31 -12.11
C LEU A 442 -13.97 9.72 -11.08
N LYS A 443 -14.88 10.54 -10.52
CA LYS A 443 -15.98 10.05 -9.68
C LYS A 443 -16.95 9.16 -10.47
N GLU A 444 -17.29 9.51 -11.72
CA GLU A 444 -18.11 8.66 -12.58
C GLU A 444 -17.42 7.32 -12.89
N MET A 445 -16.09 7.31 -12.92
CA MET A 445 -15.29 6.09 -13.02
C MET A 445 -15.31 5.23 -11.74
N GLY A 446 -15.80 5.74 -10.62
CA GLY A 446 -15.93 5.02 -9.35
C GLY A 446 -14.83 5.30 -8.34
N PHE A 447 -13.96 6.29 -8.59
CA PHE A 447 -12.94 6.66 -7.62
C PHE A 447 -13.50 7.54 -6.49
N ASP A 448 -13.26 7.14 -5.25
CA ASP A 448 -13.68 7.81 -4.03
C ASP A 448 -12.52 8.32 -3.20
N TYR A 449 -11.35 7.70 -3.35
CA TYR A 449 -10.11 8.02 -2.63
C TYR A 449 -9.05 8.53 -3.60
N PHE A 450 -8.49 9.72 -3.29
CA PHE A 450 -7.53 10.41 -4.16
C PHE A 450 -6.27 10.73 -3.39
N CYS A 451 -5.12 10.22 -3.83
CA CYS A 451 -3.86 10.41 -3.15
C CYS A 451 -2.85 11.14 -4.04
N ASN A 452 -2.30 12.23 -3.51
CA ASN A 452 -1.21 12.99 -4.13
C ASN A 452 0.09 12.83 -3.33
N VAL A 453 1.16 13.49 -3.75
CA VAL A 453 2.37 13.65 -2.95
C VAL A 453 2.32 15.01 -2.27
N ASP A 454 2.53 15.02 -0.96
CA ASP A 454 2.59 16.21 -0.13
C ASP A 454 3.70 16.03 0.91
N ALA A 455 4.58 17.01 1.04
CA ALA A 455 5.66 16.97 2.01
C ALA A 455 5.22 17.23 3.45
N ASN A 456 3.95 17.60 3.68
CA ASN A 456 3.42 17.83 5.02
C ASN A 456 3.30 16.52 5.80
N ARG A 457 3.46 16.59 7.11
CA ARG A 457 3.28 15.45 8.00
C ARG A 457 1.89 14.84 7.86
N TYR A 458 0.89 15.68 7.72
CA TYR A 458 -0.51 15.30 7.57
C TYR A 458 -1.17 16.15 6.50
N PHE A 459 -1.86 15.53 5.58
CA PHE A 459 -2.81 16.15 4.69
C PHE A 459 -3.95 15.16 4.44
N VAL A 460 -5.07 15.37 5.09
CA VAL A 460 -6.31 14.61 4.88
C VAL A 460 -7.44 15.61 4.65
N GLN A 461 -8.17 15.43 3.58
CA GLN A 461 -9.33 16.27 3.25
C GLN A 461 -10.55 15.38 3.01
N LEU A 462 -11.49 15.46 3.94
CA LEU A 462 -12.79 14.81 3.83
C LEU A 462 -13.73 15.73 3.05
N GLY A 463 -14.13 15.32 1.84
CA GLY A 463 -15.16 15.99 1.05
C GLY A 463 -16.54 15.37 1.25
N ASP A 464 -17.54 15.88 0.52
CA ASP A 464 -18.92 15.39 0.64
C ASP A 464 -19.02 13.89 0.28
N ASN A 465 -18.30 13.47 -0.78
CA ASN A 465 -18.35 12.12 -1.32
C ASN A 465 -16.98 11.60 -1.79
N TYR A 466 -15.89 12.11 -1.18
CA TYR A 466 -14.53 11.69 -1.45
C TYR A 466 -13.62 11.89 -0.24
N LEU A 467 -12.52 11.13 -0.19
CA LEU A 467 -11.38 11.37 0.67
C LEU A 467 -10.16 11.73 -0.19
N ARG A 468 -9.39 12.76 0.21
CA ARG A 468 -8.06 13.03 -0.31
C ARG A 468 -7.02 12.88 0.78
N GLN A 469 -5.89 12.26 0.42
CA GLN A 469 -4.77 12.11 1.33
C GLN A 469 -3.44 12.41 0.64
N GLY A 470 -2.64 13.31 1.23
CA GLY A 470 -1.27 13.57 0.82
C GLY A 470 -0.34 12.51 1.36
N ARG A 471 0.64 12.09 0.56
CA ARG A 471 1.58 11.01 0.87
C ARG A 471 2.99 11.56 1.02
N ARG A 472 3.72 10.98 1.95
CA ARG A 472 5.12 11.29 2.26
C ARG A 472 6.03 10.23 1.67
N ASN A 473 6.96 10.61 0.81
CA ASN A 473 7.95 9.69 0.25
C ASN A 473 9.03 9.33 1.29
N LEU A 474 9.28 8.03 1.42
CA LEU A 474 10.34 7.48 2.25
C LEU A 474 11.45 6.95 1.31
N ASP A 475 12.36 7.83 0.91
CA ASP A 475 13.35 7.57 -0.15
C ASP A 475 14.71 8.19 0.16
N GLY A 476 15.69 7.91 -0.72
CA GLY A 476 17.06 8.36 -0.54
C GLY A 476 17.22 9.86 -0.39
N ILE A 477 16.49 10.66 -1.18
CA ILE A 477 16.61 12.12 -1.11
C ILE A 477 16.06 12.67 0.21
N ARG A 478 14.94 12.13 0.69
CA ARG A 478 14.34 12.57 1.97
C ARG A 478 15.20 12.17 3.16
N MET A 479 15.74 10.96 3.17
CA MET A 479 16.69 10.53 4.20
C MET A 479 17.95 11.39 4.19
N TRP A 480 18.50 11.68 2.99
CA TRP A 480 19.67 12.55 2.87
C TRP A 480 19.41 13.99 3.34
N GLN A 481 18.26 14.56 3.04
CA GLN A 481 17.87 15.89 3.51
C GLN A 481 17.83 15.96 5.05
N ALA A 482 17.31 14.92 5.69
CA ALA A 482 17.29 14.83 7.16
C ALA A 482 18.72 14.72 7.74
N ILE A 483 19.54 13.79 7.23
CA ILE A 483 20.92 13.56 7.72
C ILE A 483 21.82 14.78 7.49
N SER A 484 21.71 15.45 6.35
CA SER A 484 22.50 16.63 6.01
C SER A 484 22.04 17.92 6.71
N GLY A 485 20.94 17.86 7.48
CA GLY A 485 20.38 19.01 8.21
C GLY A 485 19.71 20.04 7.31
N GLN A 486 19.34 19.68 6.09
CA GLN A 486 18.61 20.57 5.16
C GLN A 486 17.14 20.71 5.57
N LYS A 487 16.45 19.57 5.69
CA LYS A 487 15.05 19.48 6.13
C LYS A 487 14.83 18.14 6.80
N ASP A 488 14.11 18.14 7.91
CA ASP A 488 13.71 16.92 8.60
C ASP A 488 12.21 16.67 8.42
N TRP A 489 11.89 15.77 7.49
CA TRP A 489 10.53 15.34 7.19
C TRP A 489 10.15 14.00 7.85
N LEU A 490 11.13 13.32 8.52
CA LEU A 490 11.04 11.90 8.83
C LEU A 490 11.21 11.58 10.32
N SER A 491 11.68 12.52 11.15
CA SER A 491 12.04 12.24 12.55
C SER A 491 10.90 11.77 13.44
N ASP A 492 9.65 12.03 13.04
CA ASP A 492 8.49 11.44 13.69
C ASP A 492 8.32 9.94 13.38
N LEU A 493 8.77 9.48 12.22
CA LEU A 493 8.65 8.10 11.77
C LEU A 493 9.85 7.25 12.20
N PHE A 494 11.08 7.74 11.95
CA PHE A 494 12.33 7.02 12.25
C PHE A 494 13.53 7.97 12.31
N ASP A 495 14.68 7.46 12.74
CA ASP A 495 15.96 8.18 12.66
C ASP A 495 16.64 7.89 11.32
N ALA A 496 16.66 8.90 10.43
CA ALA A 496 17.24 8.75 9.11
C ALA A 496 18.73 8.36 9.15
N GLY A 497 19.48 8.77 10.18
CA GLY A 497 20.90 8.42 10.33
C GLY A 497 21.16 6.95 10.67
N GLU A 498 20.21 6.31 11.38
CA GLU A 498 20.32 4.89 11.77
C GLU A 498 19.87 3.95 10.64
N VAL A 499 18.93 4.41 9.78
CA VAL A 499 18.38 3.55 8.73
C VAL A 499 19.13 3.66 7.40
N PHE A 500 19.73 4.82 7.10
CA PHE A 500 20.40 5.11 5.82
C PHE A 500 21.44 4.05 5.45
N ASP A 501 21.38 3.57 4.22
CA ASP A 501 22.30 2.54 3.73
C ASP A 501 23.69 3.13 3.46
N PRO A 502 24.75 2.60 4.07
CA PRO A 502 26.12 3.10 3.85
C PRO A 502 26.65 2.86 2.42
N GLU A 503 26.03 1.97 1.64
CA GLU A 503 26.40 1.71 0.25
C GLU A 503 25.83 2.75 -0.71
N ARG A 504 24.86 3.55 -0.25
CA ARG A 504 24.24 4.61 -1.04
C ARG A 504 25.23 5.74 -1.35
N PRO A 505 25.41 6.13 -2.62
CA PRO A 505 26.26 7.27 -3.00
C PRO A 505 25.78 8.58 -2.35
N THR A 506 26.74 9.33 -1.82
CA THR A 506 26.48 10.64 -1.21
C THR A 506 27.34 11.74 -1.84
N PRO A 507 26.85 12.98 -1.97
CA PRO A 507 25.51 13.46 -1.59
C PRO A 507 24.41 12.93 -2.52
N VAL A 508 23.26 12.57 -1.98
CA VAL A 508 22.07 12.32 -2.82
C VAL A 508 21.60 13.67 -3.37
N ARG A 509 21.46 13.78 -4.70
CA ARG A 509 21.26 15.06 -5.41
C ARG A 509 19.93 15.10 -6.14
#